data_5fb27a68a93c92ebbdd315f1be5cb9b6
#
_entry.id   5fb27a68a93c92ebbdd315f1be5cb9b6
#
_cell.length_a   1.000
_cell.length_b   1.000
_cell.length_c   1.000
_cell.angle_alpha   90.00
_cell.angle_beta   90.00
_cell.angle_gamma   90.00
#
_symmetry.space_group_name_H-M   'P 1'
#
loop_
_entity.id
_entity.type
_entity.pdbx_description
1 polymer ?
#
loop_
_entity_poly.entity_id
_entity_poly.type
_entity_poly.pdbx_seq_one_letter_code
_entity_poly.pdbx_strand_id
1 'polypeptide(L)'
;MIRMTRWMCRATILAGFAVQTGWGAPLTADAFMQGDGAVLARMSCSVGTVDQGAAIFLDRSFVFHEPPEGLKGKLFLKFPIDGGKPVSVAKDGVLTVITPAPDIPGVPCSNAATLEELGFTWIQAPAVFQLFGESRVDQCRIYQKRVKAGEHFQFKKWAVYAGIDADGLDFYRPNKRVASIVEMLKHDTSRLNAQEDAQDIQVNRPDTVVFIPRQPRDKQKRDPSKPGDTYNDHFQVLDKTNGLLFAFWTQASRESDIDQHIAFSKSTDKGETWSEPVILAGSPNKINPGLLASWQQPMLSKSGRLYVLWNQQVTSRGPHCGNMFGCYSDDEGQSWTAPKMVPMQRMSRDPEDPLIPPSWCNWQRPLRLGKDGKFLVGVSRHGKLPSEARSSCTIEFLQYDNIDDDPKVEDIKLSWFSTNENVLKVEHEKYGSANEEAGIVKLPDGRLFALTRTCAGHPFWSQSRDDGVTWSQPKKLLDRDGGTPYLHPRSPCPIYDWKGPEAASGHYFALVHNTFDFTAEREYQKRGPLYLIAGKFNPKAEQPIEFAPAKLFAERENGNSFYTSYTVVDGKGTLWFPDHKFYLLGRVIGDEWFK
;
A
#
# COMPACT_ATOMS: atom_id res chain seq x y z
N MET A 1 20.14 3.18 -57.78
CA MET A 1 21.52 2.90 -58.21
C MET A 1 22.38 2.72 -56.97
N ILE A 2 22.80 1.41 -56.74
CA ILE A 2 24.18 0.97 -56.46
C ILE A 2 24.62 1.22 -55.01
N ARG A 3 25.16 0.28 -54.27
CA ARG A 3 25.80 -1.05 -54.45
C ARG A 3 25.74 -1.87 -53.15
N MET A 4 25.45 -3.16 -53.29
CA MET A 4 25.80 -4.19 -52.31
C MET A 4 27.30 -4.34 -52.20
N THR A 5 27.82 -4.51 -50.98
CA THR A 5 29.16 -5.08 -50.76
C THR A 5 29.02 -6.25 -49.77
N ARG A 6 29.22 -7.45 -50.25
CA ARG A 6 29.39 -8.69 -49.48
C ARG A 6 30.75 -8.62 -48.75
N TRP A 7 30.77 -8.99 -47.50
CA TRP A 7 32.00 -9.44 -46.82
C TRP A 7 31.79 -10.91 -46.38
N MET A 8 32.59 -11.77 -46.94
CA MET A 8 32.81 -13.14 -46.49
C MET A 8 33.62 -13.10 -45.22
N CYS A 9 33.19 -13.74 -44.16
CA CYS A 9 34.02 -14.08 -43.02
C CYS A 9 34.33 -15.56 -42.99
N ARG A 10 35.61 -15.82 -42.87
CA ARG A 10 36.26 -17.14 -42.81
C ARG A 10 35.76 -17.96 -41.61
N ALA A 11 35.44 -19.20 -41.82
CA ALA A 11 35.29 -20.21 -40.81
C ALA A 11 36.64 -20.47 -40.11
N THR A 12 36.70 -20.20 -38.83
CA THR A 12 37.77 -20.71 -37.95
C THR A 12 37.13 -21.82 -37.13
N ILE A 13 37.56 -23.04 -37.40
CA ILE A 13 37.27 -24.24 -36.62
C ILE A 13 37.97 -24.08 -35.27
N LEU A 14 37.19 -23.86 -34.22
CA LEU A 14 37.64 -24.04 -32.84
C LEU A 14 37.05 -25.37 -32.34
N ALA A 15 37.96 -26.26 -32.02
CA ALA A 15 37.68 -27.58 -31.47
C ALA A 15 36.80 -27.50 -30.22
N GLY A 16 35.82 -28.38 -30.17
CA GLY A 16 34.86 -28.48 -29.09
C GLY A 16 35.49 -28.79 -27.74
N PHE A 17 35.20 -28.00 -26.76
CA PHE A 17 34.96 -28.48 -25.42
C PHE A 17 33.42 -28.62 -25.28
N ALA A 18 32.96 -29.85 -25.44
CA ALA A 18 31.63 -30.24 -24.96
C ALA A 18 31.70 -30.14 -23.43
N VAL A 19 31.16 -29.02 -22.91
CA VAL A 19 30.70 -28.99 -21.52
C VAL A 19 29.51 -29.95 -21.52
N GLN A 20 29.74 -31.17 -21.07
CA GLN A 20 28.67 -32.04 -20.62
C GLN A 20 28.00 -31.29 -19.43
N THR A 21 26.95 -30.57 -19.72
CA THR A 21 25.94 -30.24 -18.72
C THR A 21 25.28 -31.57 -18.38
N GLY A 22 25.81 -32.18 -17.33
CA GLY A 22 25.25 -33.41 -16.76
C GLY A 22 23.89 -33.06 -16.14
N TRP A 23 22.86 -33.13 -16.95
CA TRP A 23 21.49 -33.18 -16.45
C TRP A 23 21.38 -34.50 -15.69
N GLY A 24 21.32 -34.41 -14.36
CA GLY A 24 21.09 -35.58 -13.51
C GLY A 24 19.82 -36.28 -14.01
N ALA A 25 19.86 -37.61 -14.13
CA ALA A 25 18.66 -38.36 -14.46
C ALA A 25 17.58 -38.06 -13.41
N PRO A 26 16.32 -37.87 -13.84
CA PRO A 26 15.23 -37.59 -12.90
C PRO A 26 15.06 -38.76 -11.93
N LEU A 27 14.86 -38.46 -10.67
CA LEU A 27 14.53 -39.49 -9.67
C LEU A 27 13.10 -39.97 -9.89
N THR A 28 12.82 -41.22 -9.62
CA THR A 28 11.44 -41.77 -9.74
C THR A 28 10.52 -41.19 -8.67
N ALA A 29 9.21 -41.37 -8.85
CA ALA A 29 8.21 -40.88 -7.88
C ALA A 29 8.37 -41.43 -6.45
N ASP A 30 8.96 -42.62 -6.33
CA ASP A 30 9.32 -43.21 -5.02
C ASP A 30 10.44 -42.44 -4.32
N ALA A 31 11.11 -41.53 -5.02
CA ALA A 31 12.20 -40.70 -4.51
C ALA A 31 11.73 -39.35 -3.94
N PHE A 32 10.42 -39.16 -3.68
CA PHE A 32 9.99 -38.01 -2.91
C PHE A 32 10.75 -37.96 -1.59
N MET A 33 11.42 -36.83 -1.32
CA MET A 33 12.17 -36.68 -0.08
C MET A 33 11.22 -36.85 1.10
N GLN A 34 11.53 -37.79 1.96
CA GLN A 34 10.81 -38.02 3.22
C GLN A 34 11.21 -36.93 4.23
N GLY A 35 10.24 -36.47 5.00
CA GLY A 35 10.45 -35.49 6.06
C GLY A 35 9.33 -34.47 6.13
N ASP A 36 9.35 -33.67 7.18
CA ASP A 36 8.41 -32.58 7.37
C ASP A 36 8.55 -31.57 6.24
N GLY A 37 7.43 -30.99 5.82
CA GLY A 37 7.39 -29.89 4.88
C GLY A 37 8.14 -28.67 5.42
N ALA A 38 8.71 -27.86 4.54
CA ALA A 38 9.31 -26.60 4.94
C ALA A 38 8.20 -25.66 5.48
N VAL A 39 8.50 -24.98 6.58
CA VAL A 39 7.67 -23.89 7.09
C VAL A 39 8.15 -22.61 6.42
N LEU A 40 7.26 -21.96 5.66
CA LEU A 40 7.57 -20.70 5.02
C LEU A 40 7.21 -19.53 5.95
N ALA A 41 8.04 -18.49 5.94
CA ALA A 41 7.76 -17.29 6.71
C ALA A 41 6.46 -16.66 6.23
N ARG A 42 5.76 -15.99 7.15
CA ARG A 42 4.47 -15.32 6.93
C ARG A 42 4.40 -14.68 5.55
N MET A 43 3.52 -15.24 4.74
CA MET A 43 3.21 -14.71 3.43
C MET A 43 1.70 -14.47 3.36
N SER A 44 1.26 -13.35 2.81
CA SER A 44 -0.13 -13.15 2.48
C SER A 44 -0.48 -13.90 1.19
N CYS A 45 -0.70 -15.18 1.34
CA CYS A 45 -1.20 -16.02 0.26
C CYS A 45 -2.35 -16.87 0.80
N SER A 46 -3.25 -17.24 -0.05
CA SER A 46 -4.17 -18.32 0.25
C SER A 46 -3.43 -19.64 0.24
N VAL A 47 -3.88 -20.56 1.06
CA VAL A 47 -3.37 -21.94 1.06
C VAL A 47 -4.47 -22.85 0.55
N GLY A 48 -4.09 -23.86 -0.21
CA GLY A 48 -4.94 -24.94 -0.64
C GLY A 48 -4.37 -26.28 -0.25
N THR A 49 -5.22 -27.30 -0.33
CA THR A 49 -4.80 -28.69 -0.26
C THR A 49 -4.62 -29.23 -1.68
N VAL A 50 -3.54 -29.97 -1.93
CA VAL A 50 -3.28 -30.60 -3.22
C VAL A 50 -4.25 -31.77 -3.40
N ASP A 51 -5.36 -31.51 -4.04
CA ASP A 51 -6.41 -32.47 -4.36
C ASP A 51 -6.89 -32.28 -5.80
N GLN A 52 -7.48 -33.34 -6.39
CA GLN A 52 -8.07 -33.26 -7.72
C GLN A 52 -9.16 -32.17 -7.75
N GLY A 53 -9.11 -31.30 -8.76
CA GLY A 53 -10.04 -30.18 -8.91
C GLY A 53 -9.77 -28.98 -8.02
N ALA A 54 -8.76 -29.01 -7.16
CA ALA A 54 -8.39 -27.85 -6.34
C ALA A 54 -7.81 -26.73 -7.21
N ALA A 55 -8.35 -25.51 -7.08
CA ALA A 55 -7.86 -24.33 -7.82
C ALA A 55 -6.42 -23.98 -7.42
N ILE A 56 -5.52 -23.82 -8.39
CA ILE A 56 -4.07 -23.65 -8.19
C ILE A 56 -3.72 -22.17 -7.99
N PHE A 57 -4.29 -21.27 -8.77
CA PHE A 57 -4.00 -19.84 -8.75
C PHE A 57 -5.19 -19.03 -8.22
N LEU A 58 -4.91 -17.82 -7.74
CA LEU A 58 -5.95 -16.92 -7.25
C LEU A 58 -6.72 -16.22 -8.38
N ASP A 59 -6.10 -16.06 -9.53
CA ASP A 59 -6.59 -15.25 -10.65
C ASP A 59 -6.82 -16.06 -11.93
N ARG A 60 -6.84 -17.39 -11.83
CA ARG A 60 -7.07 -18.32 -12.96
C ARG A 60 -7.88 -19.53 -12.52
N SER A 61 -8.64 -20.07 -13.44
CA SER A 61 -9.47 -21.27 -13.24
C SER A 61 -8.72 -22.59 -13.39
N PHE A 62 -7.38 -22.57 -13.34
CA PHE A 62 -6.58 -23.78 -13.42
C PHE A 62 -6.69 -24.60 -12.16
N VAL A 63 -6.85 -25.93 -12.32
CA VAL A 63 -7.01 -26.86 -11.21
C VAL A 63 -6.00 -28.01 -11.31
N PHE A 64 -5.71 -28.66 -10.18
CA PHE A 64 -4.99 -29.93 -10.19
C PHE A 64 -5.87 -30.98 -10.86
N HIS A 65 -5.34 -31.68 -11.87
CA HIS A 65 -6.08 -32.73 -12.58
C HIS A 65 -5.75 -34.11 -12.02
N GLU A 66 -4.50 -34.47 -11.94
CA GLU A 66 -4.00 -35.74 -11.38
C GLU A 66 -2.78 -35.47 -10.48
N PRO A 67 -3.01 -34.99 -9.24
CA PRO A 67 -1.89 -34.71 -8.35
C PRO A 67 -1.17 -36.00 -7.97
N PRO A 68 0.18 -36.01 -7.93
CA PRO A 68 0.96 -37.17 -7.49
C PRO A 68 0.58 -37.59 -6.09
N GLU A 69 0.52 -38.91 -5.83
CA GLU A 69 0.19 -39.46 -4.52
C GLU A 69 1.06 -38.89 -3.37
N GLY A 70 2.36 -38.65 -3.61
CA GLY A 70 3.24 -38.04 -2.62
C GLY A 70 2.93 -36.59 -2.25
N LEU A 71 2.04 -35.93 -3.00
CA LEU A 71 1.60 -34.55 -2.74
C LEU A 71 0.12 -34.45 -2.36
N LYS A 72 -0.69 -35.49 -2.60
CA LYS A 72 -2.12 -35.49 -2.24
C LYS A 72 -2.29 -35.20 -0.75
N GLY A 73 -3.26 -34.34 -0.43
CA GLY A 73 -3.57 -33.93 0.92
C GLY A 73 -2.55 -32.98 1.55
N LYS A 74 -1.40 -32.73 0.92
CA LYS A 74 -0.43 -31.74 1.40
C LYS A 74 -0.85 -30.33 1.04
N LEU A 75 -0.36 -29.37 1.80
CA LEU A 75 -0.67 -27.96 1.58
C LEU A 75 0.16 -27.37 0.42
N PHE A 76 -0.40 -26.37 -0.25
CA PHE A 76 0.30 -25.56 -1.23
C PHE A 76 -0.10 -24.09 -1.13
N LEU A 77 0.78 -23.19 -1.59
CA LEU A 77 0.51 -21.76 -1.61
C LEU A 77 -0.22 -21.37 -2.90
N LYS A 78 -1.30 -20.59 -2.77
CA LYS A 78 -2.04 -20.00 -3.89
C LYS A 78 -1.60 -18.56 -4.09
N PHE A 79 -1.05 -18.28 -5.27
CA PHE A 79 -0.71 -16.94 -5.73
C PHE A 79 -1.46 -16.61 -7.03
N PRO A 80 -1.55 -15.32 -7.43
CA PRO A 80 -1.80 -14.99 -8.83
C PRO A 80 -0.74 -15.63 -9.73
N ILE A 81 -1.13 -16.05 -10.93
CA ILE A 81 -0.20 -16.74 -11.88
C ILE A 81 1.05 -15.93 -12.21
N ASP A 82 0.92 -14.60 -12.20
CA ASP A 82 1.99 -13.64 -12.45
C ASP A 82 2.91 -13.39 -11.23
N GLY A 83 2.63 -14.05 -10.14
CA GLY A 83 3.27 -13.81 -8.86
C GLY A 83 4.61 -14.49 -8.68
N GLY A 84 5.67 -13.96 -9.28
CA GLY A 84 7.05 -14.30 -8.91
C GLY A 84 7.42 -13.71 -7.54
N LYS A 85 6.77 -14.14 -6.44
CA LYS A 85 7.01 -13.57 -5.12
C LYS A 85 8.18 -14.25 -4.42
N PRO A 86 9.01 -13.47 -3.68
CA PRO A 86 10.03 -14.08 -2.82
C PRO A 86 9.37 -14.89 -1.71
N VAL A 87 9.91 -16.05 -1.45
CA VAL A 87 9.52 -16.98 -0.38
C VAL A 87 10.66 -17.10 0.60
N SER A 88 10.40 -16.92 1.87
CA SER A 88 11.38 -17.09 2.95
C SER A 88 11.05 -18.32 3.77
N VAL A 89 12.05 -19.13 4.06
CA VAL A 89 11.91 -20.34 4.89
C VAL A 89 12.04 -19.94 6.36
N ALA A 90 11.01 -20.26 7.15
CA ALA A 90 11.00 -19.98 8.60
C ALA A 90 11.51 -21.16 9.44
N LYS A 91 11.36 -22.39 8.95
CA LYS A 91 11.81 -23.62 9.63
C LYS A 91 12.30 -24.62 8.59
N ASP A 92 13.35 -25.34 8.93
CA ASP A 92 13.93 -26.40 8.11
C ASP A 92 12.90 -27.42 7.65
N GLY A 93 13.01 -27.89 6.41
CA GLY A 93 12.12 -28.92 5.88
C GLY A 93 12.36 -29.23 4.41
N VAL A 94 11.42 -29.92 3.78
CA VAL A 94 11.44 -30.21 2.35
C VAL A 94 10.51 -29.22 1.63
N LEU A 95 11.07 -28.43 0.71
CA LEU A 95 10.31 -27.56 -0.17
C LEU A 95 10.11 -28.21 -1.54
N THR A 96 8.87 -28.32 -1.98
CA THR A 96 8.50 -28.81 -3.31
C THR A 96 8.03 -27.65 -4.17
N VAL A 97 8.55 -27.54 -5.39
CA VAL A 97 8.13 -26.56 -6.38
C VAL A 97 7.68 -27.26 -7.65
N ILE A 98 6.50 -26.92 -8.14
CA ILE A 98 5.95 -27.44 -9.40
C ILE A 98 5.99 -26.31 -10.41
N THR A 99 6.52 -26.55 -11.60
CA THR A 99 6.63 -25.58 -12.69
C THR A 99 6.42 -26.29 -14.03
N PRO A 100 5.96 -25.60 -15.09
CA PRO A 100 5.88 -26.19 -16.42
C PRO A 100 7.25 -26.71 -16.90
N ALA A 101 7.25 -27.78 -17.64
CA ALA A 101 8.46 -28.26 -18.31
C ALA A 101 8.98 -27.22 -19.32
N PRO A 102 10.31 -27.12 -19.58
CA PRO A 102 10.88 -26.01 -20.35
C PRO A 102 10.45 -25.98 -21.82
N ASP A 103 10.00 -27.10 -22.38
CA ASP A 103 9.78 -27.26 -23.82
C ASP A 103 8.29 -27.34 -24.21
N ILE A 104 7.39 -26.88 -23.37
CA ILE A 104 5.95 -26.94 -23.68
C ILE A 104 5.55 -25.76 -24.60
N PRO A 105 5.06 -26.04 -25.83
CA PRO A 105 4.62 -24.98 -26.73
C PRO A 105 3.47 -24.14 -26.13
N GLY A 106 3.62 -22.83 -26.15
CA GLY A 106 2.61 -21.89 -25.69
C GLY A 106 2.57 -21.64 -24.17
N VAL A 107 3.50 -22.21 -23.40
CA VAL A 107 3.73 -21.87 -21.99
C VAL A 107 4.95 -20.95 -21.91
N PRO A 108 4.77 -19.67 -21.54
CA PRO A 108 5.83 -18.66 -21.69
C PRO A 108 6.94 -18.73 -20.63
N CYS A 109 6.79 -19.52 -19.57
CA CYS A 109 7.73 -19.55 -18.46
C CYS A 109 7.88 -20.93 -17.81
N SER A 110 9.10 -21.44 -17.78
CA SER A 110 9.50 -22.53 -16.90
C SER A 110 10.54 -22.02 -15.91
N ASN A 111 10.47 -22.49 -14.66
CA ASN A 111 11.47 -22.20 -13.65
C ASN A 111 12.51 -23.34 -13.52
N ALA A 112 12.47 -24.34 -14.40
CA ALA A 112 13.30 -25.54 -14.31
C ALA A 112 14.81 -25.23 -14.16
N ALA A 113 15.38 -24.43 -15.04
CA ALA A 113 16.80 -24.08 -14.99
C ALA A 113 17.17 -23.35 -13.67
N THR A 114 16.35 -22.39 -13.24
CA THR A 114 16.58 -21.67 -11.98
C THR A 114 16.51 -22.61 -10.77
N LEU A 115 15.58 -23.56 -10.77
CA LEU A 115 15.46 -24.54 -9.68
C LEU A 115 16.69 -25.45 -9.62
N GLU A 116 17.17 -25.92 -10.76
CA GLU A 116 18.38 -26.76 -10.85
C GLU A 116 19.64 -25.99 -10.39
N GLU A 117 19.81 -24.73 -10.81
CA GLU A 117 20.87 -23.84 -10.34
C GLU A 117 20.84 -23.62 -8.82
N LEU A 118 19.65 -23.55 -8.23
CA LEU A 118 19.45 -23.41 -6.79
C LEU A 118 19.57 -24.74 -6.03
N GLY A 119 19.91 -25.86 -6.71
CA GLY A 119 20.13 -27.17 -6.10
C GLY A 119 18.86 -27.96 -5.79
N PHE A 120 17.75 -27.64 -6.45
CA PHE A 120 16.56 -28.48 -6.39
C PHE A 120 16.75 -29.71 -7.29
N THR A 121 16.26 -30.85 -6.84
CA THR A 121 16.29 -32.10 -7.57
C THR A 121 14.98 -32.33 -8.32
N TRP A 122 15.06 -32.62 -9.60
CA TRP A 122 13.89 -32.99 -10.39
C TRP A 122 13.40 -34.39 -10.01
N ILE A 123 12.11 -34.49 -9.68
CA ILE A 123 11.43 -35.74 -9.35
C ILE A 123 10.55 -36.10 -10.55
N GLN A 124 10.80 -37.24 -11.17
CA GLN A 124 9.94 -37.72 -12.24
C GLN A 124 8.69 -38.38 -11.64
N ALA A 125 7.52 -37.79 -11.88
CA ALA A 125 6.26 -38.43 -11.54
C ALA A 125 5.94 -39.54 -12.58
N PRO A 126 5.36 -40.67 -12.16
CA PRO A 126 5.06 -41.78 -13.07
C PRO A 126 3.93 -41.48 -14.05
N ALA A 127 3.13 -40.47 -13.81
CA ALA A 127 2.05 -40.02 -14.69
C ALA A 127 2.30 -38.60 -15.23
N VAL A 128 1.76 -38.31 -16.39
CA VAL A 128 1.72 -36.95 -16.93
C VAL A 128 0.90 -36.09 -15.96
N PHE A 129 1.53 -35.09 -15.43
CA PHE A 129 0.94 -34.16 -14.46
C PHE A 129 0.27 -33.02 -15.24
N GLN A 130 -1.06 -33.00 -15.29
CA GLN A 130 -1.82 -31.95 -15.95
C GLN A 130 -2.17 -30.86 -14.97
N LEU A 131 -1.57 -29.67 -15.13
CA LEU A 131 -1.94 -28.48 -14.33
C LEU A 131 -3.09 -27.69 -14.97
N PHE A 132 -3.39 -27.86 -16.26
CA PHE A 132 -4.08 -26.83 -17.04
C PHE A 132 -5.32 -27.31 -17.79
N GLY A 133 -6.10 -28.23 -17.22
CA GLY A 133 -7.39 -28.64 -17.75
C GLY A 133 -7.35 -29.57 -18.97
N GLU A 134 -8.50 -30.11 -19.34
CA GLU A 134 -8.65 -31.26 -20.25
C GLU A 134 -8.20 -31.02 -21.72
N SER A 135 -8.11 -29.79 -22.18
CA SER A 135 -7.78 -29.45 -23.55
C SER A 135 -6.27 -29.32 -23.84
N ARG A 136 -5.41 -29.39 -22.82
CA ARG A 136 -3.96 -29.31 -22.96
C ARG A 136 -3.29 -30.38 -22.14
N VAL A 137 -2.46 -31.17 -22.78
CA VAL A 137 -1.54 -32.10 -22.12
C VAL A 137 -0.34 -31.27 -21.69
N ASP A 138 -0.49 -30.53 -20.60
CA ASP A 138 0.57 -29.69 -20.06
C ASP A 138 1.41 -30.55 -19.11
N GLN A 139 2.67 -30.71 -19.44
CA GLN A 139 3.62 -31.44 -18.62
C GLN A 139 4.25 -30.48 -17.62
N CYS A 140 4.17 -30.83 -16.35
CA CYS A 140 4.87 -30.13 -15.30
C CYS A 140 6.02 -30.95 -14.74
N ARG A 141 7.03 -30.27 -14.27
CA ARG A 141 8.13 -30.87 -13.52
C ARG A 141 7.98 -30.53 -12.05
N ILE A 142 8.29 -31.50 -11.20
CA ILE A 142 8.27 -31.38 -9.75
C ILE A 142 9.72 -31.36 -9.29
N TYR A 143 10.07 -30.39 -8.49
CA TYR A 143 11.40 -30.20 -7.92
C TYR A 143 11.34 -30.19 -6.41
N GLN A 144 12.28 -30.84 -5.75
CA GLN A 144 12.39 -30.85 -4.29
C GLN A 144 13.79 -30.47 -3.83
N LYS A 145 13.86 -29.78 -2.69
CA LYS A 145 15.10 -29.45 -1.98
C LYS A 145 14.85 -29.49 -0.47
N ARG A 146 15.82 -30.00 0.28
CA ARG A 146 15.90 -29.73 1.72
C ARG A 146 16.38 -28.31 1.91
N VAL A 147 15.57 -27.49 2.58
CA VAL A 147 15.83 -26.07 2.81
C VAL A 147 15.99 -25.79 4.30
N LYS A 148 16.73 -24.73 4.62
CA LYS A 148 16.97 -24.30 6.00
C LYS A 148 16.29 -22.96 6.27
N ALA A 149 15.95 -22.72 7.53
CA ALA A 149 15.46 -21.43 8.00
C ALA A 149 16.44 -20.31 7.58
N GLY A 150 15.88 -19.23 7.06
CA GLY A 150 16.65 -18.11 6.53
C GLY A 150 16.95 -18.19 5.03
N GLU A 151 16.73 -19.32 4.36
CA GLU A 151 16.85 -19.37 2.90
C GLU A 151 15.71 -18.58 2.23
N HIS A 152 16.03 -17.91 1.10
CA HIS A 152 15.08 -17.12 0.32
C HIS A 152 15.07 -17.60 -1.12
N PHE A 153 13.88 -17.73 -1.70
CA PHE A 153 13.67 -18.13 -3.09
C PHE A 153 12.75 -17.16 -3.78
N GLN A 154 13.04 -16.85 -5.05
CA GLN A 154 12.16 -16.06 -5.91
C GLN A 154 12.10 -16.73 -7.27
N PHE A 155 10.91 -17.17 -7.67
CA PHE A 155 10.68 -17.78 -8.96
C PHE A 155 9.84 -16.85 -9.85
N LYS A 156 9.96 -17.06 -11.16
CA LYS A 156 9.13 -16.39 -12.17
C LYS A 156 7.69 -16.91 -12.10
N LYS A 157 6.84 -16.39 -12.97
CA LYS A 157 5.46 -16.90 -13.17
C LYS A 157 5.39 -18.43 -13.18
N TRP A 158 4.25 -18.98 -12.79
CA TRP A 158 3.99 -20.42 -12.90
C TRP A 158 4.84 -21.29 -11.95
N ALA A 159 5.15 -20.83 -10.78
CA ALA A 159 5.71 -21.64 -9.71
C ALA A 159 4.62 -21.94 -8.67
N VAL A 160 4.44 -23.22 -8.34
CA VAL A 160 3.56 -23.69 -7.27
C VAL A 160 4.39 -24.28 -6.16
N TYR A 161 4.33 -23.71 -4.97
CA TYR A 161 5.00 -24.21 -3.78
C TYR A 161 4.08 -25.20 -3.08
N ALA A 162 4.44 -26.46 -3.03
CA ALA A 162 3.64 -27.54 -2.48
C ALA A 162 4.40 -28.34 -1.42
N GLY A 163 3.68 -29.21 -0.71
CA GLY A 163 4.26 -30.05 0.34
C GLY A 163 4.79 -29.25 1.53
N ILE A 164 4.18 -28.10 1.81
CA ILE A 164 4.53 -27.23 2.93
C ILE A 164 3.84 -27.69 4.22
N ASP A 165 4.45 -27.42 5.39
CA ASP A 165 3.87 -27.68 6.68
C ASP A 165 2.94 -26.55 7.10
N ALA A 166 1.87 -26.92 7.81
CA ALA A 166 0.91 -25.98 8.39
C ALA A 166 1.45 -25.24 9.61
N ASP A 167 2.42 -25.80 10.31
CA ASP A 167 3.00 -25.22 11.51
C ASP A 167 3.76 -23.92 11.19
N GLY A 168 3.22 -22.79 11.66
CA GLY A 168 3.82 -21.48 11.44
C GLY A 168 3.35 -20.73 10.19
N LEU A 169 2.58 -21.35 9.29
CA LEU A 169 1.84 -20.62 8.29
C LEU A 169 0.75 -19.82 8.97
N ASP A 170 0.92 -18.54 8.96
CA ASP A 170 -0.13 -17.63 9.42
C ASP A 170 -1.21 -17.56 8.33
N PHE A 171 -2.10 -18.55 8.38
CA PHE A 171 -3.26 -18.57 7.51
C PHE A 171 -4.11 -17.37 7.84
N TYR A 172 -4.25 -16.43 6.90
CA TYR A 172 -5.32 -15.47 7.02
C TYR A 172 -6.64 -16.23 6.98
N ARG A 173 -7.28 -16.29 8.14
CA ARG A 173 -8.67 -16.68 8.26
C ARG A 173 -9.47 -15.40 8.44
N PRO A 174 -10.25 -15.00 7.43
CA PRO A 174 -11.11 -13.85 7.62
C PRO A 174 -11.98 -14.06 8.85
N ASN A 175 -12.13 -13.04 9.66
CA ASN A 175 -13.09 -13.09 10.75
C ASN A 175 -14.51 -13.31 10.20
N LYS A 176 -15.47 -13.61 11.07
CA LYS A 176 -16.85 -13.92 10.63
C LYS A 176 -17.45 -12.83 9.73
N ARG A 177 -17.13 -11.57 9.99
CA ARG A 177 -17.65 -10.44 9.22
C ARG A 177 -17.07 -10.39 7.81
N VAL A 178 -15.75 -10.43 7.69
CA VAL A 178 -15.09 -10.43 6.36
C VAL A 178 -15.48 -11.69 5.59
N ALA A 179 -15.55 -12.85 6.24
CA ALA A 179 -16.02 -14.08 5.61
C ALA A 179 -17.47 -13.95 5.06
N SER A 180 -18.37 -13.31 5.82
CA SER A 180 -19.73 -13.03 5.35
C SER A 180 -19.78 -12.11 4.15
N ILE A 181 -18.93 -11.05 4.14
CA ILE A 181 -18.81 -10.12 2.99
C ILE A 181 -18.29 -10.86 1.77
N VAL A 182 -17.24 -11.67 1.92
CA VAL A 182 -16.67 -12.49 0.84
C VAL A 182 -17.71 -13.43 0.25
N GLU A 183 -18.49 -14.10 1.09
CA GLU A 183 -19.55 -15.02 0.63
C GLU A 183 -20.69 -14.28 -0.08
N MET A 184 -21.12 -13.16 0.47
CA MET A 184 -22.13 -12.30 -0.17
C MET A 184 -21.64 -11.82 -1.55
N LEU A 185 -20.39 -11.37 -1.67
CA LEU A 185 -19.82 -10.93 -2.93
C LEU A 185 -19.81 -12.03 -3.99
N LYS A 186 -19.44 -13.27 -3.63
CA LYS A 186 -19.41 -14.39 -4.59
C LYS A 186 -20.75 -14.62 -5.28
N HIS A 187 -21.85 -14.29 -4.62
CA HIS A 187 -23.21 -14.48 -5.09
C HIS A 187 -23.89 -13.20 -5.60
N ASP A 188 -23.20 -12.05 -5.57
CA ASP A 188 -23.75 -10.76 -6.02
C ASP A 188 -23.75 -10.65 -7.55
N THR A 189 -24.85 -11.07 -8.17
CA THR A 189 -25.03 -11.00 -9.63
C THR A 189 -25.16 -9.58 -10.18
N SER A 190 -25.34 -8.58 -9.33
CA SER A 190 -25.38 -7.17 -9.75
C SER A 190 -24.00 -6.58 -10.02
N ARG A 191 -22.93 -7.23 -9.56
CA ARG A 191 -21.54 -6.82 -9.73
C ARG A 191 -20.86 -7.63 -10.83
N LEU A 192 -20.27 -6.94 -11.79
CA LEU A 192 -19.54 -7.59 -12.90
C LEU A 192 -18.25 -8.31 -12.45
N ASN A 193 -17.67 -7.88 -11.33
CA ASN A 193 -16.39 -8.38 -10.80
C ASN A 193 -16.55 -9.08 -9.43
N ALA A 194 -17.73 -9.56 -9.08
CA ALA A 194 -18.06 -10.11 -7.78
C ALA A 194 -17.08 -11.18 -7.27
N GLN A 195 -16.75 -12.14 -8.13
CA GLN A 195 -15.82 -13.23 -7.81
C GLN A 195 -14.37 -12.72 -7.61
N GLU A 196 -13.93 -11.83 -8.47
CA GLU A 196 -12.60 -11.21 -8.38
C GLU A 196 -12.50 -10.34 -7.13
N ASP A 197 -13.53 -9.55 -6.81
CA ASP A 197 -13.58 -8.72 -5.62
C ASP A 197 -13.54 -9.56 -4.36
N ALA A 198 -14.29 -10.68 -4.31
CA ALA A 198 -14.30 -11.60 -3.18
C ALA A 198 -12.93 -12.22 -2.89
N GLN A 199 -12.13 -12.46 -3.91
CA GLN A 199 -10.75 -12.95 -3.77
C GLN A 199 -9.79 -11.82 -3.39
N ASP A 200 -9.92 -10.70 -4.05
CA ASP A 200 -8.95 -9.61 -4.04
C ASP A 200 -8.91 -8.87 -2.70
N ILE A 201 -10.06 -8.65 -2.05
CA ILE A 201 -10.11 -8.00 -0.72
C ILE A 201 -9.36 -8.79 0.36
N GLN A 202 -9.18 -10.10 0.18
CA GLN A 202 -8.50 -10.95 1.15
C GLN A 202 -6.97 -10.89 1.06
N VAL A 203 -6.41 -10.40 -0.04
CA VAL A 203 -4.96 -10.40 -0.29
C VAL A 203 -4.18 -9.67 0.81
N ASN A 204 -4.67 -8.54 1.28
CA ASN A 204 -4.01 -7.76 2.33
C ASN A 204 -4.56 -8.02 3.75
N ARG A 205 -5.26 -9.15 3.94
CA ARG A 205 -5.70 -9.68 5.25
C ARG A 205 -6.48 -8.67 6.09
N PRO A 206 -7.58 -8.08 5.61
CA PRO A 206 -8.32 -7.10 6.37
C PRO A 206 -9.07 -7.75 7.55
N ASP A 207 -9.19 -7.03 8.65
CA ASP A 207 -10.09 -7.37 9.74
C ASP A 207 -11.48 -6.76 9.56
N THR A 208 -11.57 -5.72 8.72
CA THR A 208 -12.83 -5.07 8.36
C THR A 208 -12.76 -4.48 6.94
N VAL A 209 -13.91 -4.36 6.31
CA VAL A 209 -14.09 -3.78 4.98
C VAL A 209 -14.98 -2.55 5.11
N VAL A 210 -14.47 -1.40 4.72
CA VAL A 210 -15.19 -0.11 4.79
C VAL A 210 -15.96 0.15 3.51
N PHE A 211 -15.30 -0.08 2.37
CA PHE A 211 -15.90 0.21 1.08
C PHE A 211 -15.37 -0.72 -0.03
N ILE A 212 -16.29 -1.16 -0.87
CA ILE A 212 -16.01 -1.93 -2.09
C ILE A 212 -16.67 -1.21 -3.25
N PRO A 213 -15.93 -0.77 -4.29
CA PRO A 213 -16.48 -0.09 -5.45
C PRO A 213 -17.60 -0.89 -6.12
N ARG A 214 -18.62 -0.20 -6.62
CA ARG A 214 -19.75 -0.78 -7.36
C ARG A 214 -19.55 -0.70 -8.87
N GLN A 215 -18.83 0.34 -9.31
CA GLN A 215 -18.49 0.51 -10.72
C GLN A 215 -17.49 -0.56 -11.15
N PRO A 216 -17.61 -1.09 -12.36
CA PRO A 216 -16.70 -2.12 -12.85
C PRO A 216 -15.26 -1.60 -12.99
N ARG A 217 -14.30 -2.52 -12.81
CA ARG A 217 -12.87 -2.24 -13.03
C ARG A 217 -12.62 -1.84 -14.49
N ASP A 218 -13.30 -2.48 -15.42
CA ASP A 218 -13.27 -2.15 -16.84
C ASP A 218 -13.88 -0.77 -17.08
N LYS A 219 -13.02 0.17 -17.46
CA LYS A 219 -13.39 1.57 -17.68
C LYS A 219 -14.47 1.76 -18.75
N GLN A 220 -14.53 0.87 -19.73
CA GLN A 220 -15.50 0.94 -20.84
C GLN A 220 -16.93 0.55 -20.41
N LYS A 221 -17.03 -0.18 -19.30
CA LYS A 221 -18.32 -0.65 -18.76
C LYS A 221 -18.87 0.26 -17.66
N ARG A 222 -18.16 1.34 -17.30
CA ARG A 222 -18.58 2.26 -16.25
C ARG A 222 -19.75 3.14 -16.70
N ASP A 223 -20.70 3.32 -15.81
CA ASP A 223 -21.83 4.23 -16.00
C ASP A 223 -21.42 5.66 -15.66
N PRO A 224 -21.32 6.58 -16.65
CA PRO A 224 -20.89 7.96 -16.38
C PRO A 224 -21.91 8.79 -15.62
N SER A 225 -23.17 8.33 -15.49
CA SER A 225 -24.22 9.01 -14.72
C SER A 225 -24.13 8.75 -13.22
N LYS A 226 -23.38 7.72 -12.82
CA LYS A 226 -23.15 7.37 -11.43
C LYS A 226 -21.86 7.96 -10.91
N PRO A 227 -21.72 8.14 -9.58
CA PRO A 227 -20.45 8.55 -8.98
C PRO A 227 -19.33 7.62 -9.38
N GLY A 228 -18.17 8.17 -9.70
CA GLY A 228 -16.95 7.40 -9.85
C GLY A 228 -16.51 6.89 -8.49
N ASP A 229 -16.27 5.60 -8.36
CA ASP A 229 -15.95 4.95 -7.09
C ASP A 229 -14.77 3.96 -7.17
N THR A 230 -14.08 3.93 -8.31
CA THR A 230 -12.97 3.00 -8.56
C THR A 230 -11.58 3.58 -8.27
N TYR A 231 -11.53 4.78 -7.74
CA TYR A 231 -10.38 5.43 -7.14
C TYR A 231 -10.77 5.94 -5.75
N ASN A 232 -10.16 5.39 -4.70
CA ASN A 232 -10.43 5.71 -3.31
C ASN A 232 -9.09 5.94 -2.60
N ASP A 233 -8.83 7.17 -2.18
CA ASP A 233 -7.51 7.55 -1.65
C ASP A 233 -7.61 8.59 -0.53
N HIS A 234 -6.47 8.92 0.10
CA HIS A 234 -6.39 9.84 1.25
C HIS A 234 -7.35 9.43 2.37
N PHE A 235 -7.37 8.14 2.70
CA PHE A 235 -8.36 7.55 3.57
C PHE A 235 -8.13 7.92 5.04
N GLN A 236 -9.03 8.73 5.61
CA GLN A 236 -8.95 9.24 6.96
C GLN A 236 -10.13 8.75 7.79
N VAL A 237 -9.84 8.09 8.91
CA VAL A 237 -10.84 7.68 9.89
C VAL A 237 -10.61 8.42 11.20
N LEU A 238 -11.67 9.03 11.71
CA LEU A 238 -11.72 9.63 13.05
C LEU A 238 -12.46 8.68 13.98
N ASP A 239 -12.01 8.60 15.21
CA ASP A 239 -12.75 7.99 16.30
C ASP A 239 -13.39 9.05 17.19
N LYS A 240 -14.63 8.83 17.54
CA LYS A 240 -15.33 9.51 18.62
C LYS A 240 -15.54 8.51 19.77
N THR A 241 -15.76 8.99 20.97
CA THR A 241 -16.07 8.14 22.12
C THR A 241 -17.16 7.09 21.79
N ASN A 242 -17.11 5.93 22.44
CA ASN A 242 -18.08 4.81 22.30
C ASN A 242 -18.07 4.06 20.97
N GLY A 243 -16.98 4.12 20.20
CA GLY A 243 -16.83 3.32 18.98
C GLY A 243 -17.58 3.87 17.76
N LEU A 244 -18.01 5.11 17.81
CA LEU A 244 -18.49 5.84 16.64
C LEU A 244 -17.29 6.29 15.81
N LEU A 245 -17.23 5.83 14.55
CA LEU A 245 -16.16 6.16 13.61
C LEU A 245 -16.71 6.94 12.42
N PHE A 246 -15.92 7.90 11.94
CA PHE A 246 -16.18 8.72 10.77
C PHE A 246 -15.08 8.51 9.74
N ALA A 247 -15.44 8.09 8.55
CA ALA A 247 -14.54 7.82 7.44
C ALA A 247 -14.71 8.88 6.34
N PHE A 248 -13.58 9.41 5.87
CA PHE A 248 -13.51 10.39 4.79
C PHE A 248 -12.45 9.98 3.79
N TRP A 249 -12.74 10.10 2.51
CA TRP A 249 -11.75 9.82 1.46
C TRP A 249 -12.03 10.62 0.19
N THR A 250 -10.98 10.80 -0.63
CA THR A 250 -11.13 11.27 -2.00
C THR A 250 -11.56 10.12 -2.87
N GLN A 251 -12.65 10.29 -3.62
CA GLN A 251 -13.22 9.26 -4.48
C GLN A 251 -13.40 9.79 -5.91
N ALA A 252 -13.22 8.93 -6.91
CA ALA A 252 -13.38 9.24 -8.33
C ALA A 252 -13.41 7.98 -9.20
N SER A 253 -13.58 8.13 -10.51
CA SER A 253 -13.31 7.06 -11.48
C SER A 253 -11.82 6.74 -11.62
N ARG A 254 -10.96 7.74 -11.44
CA ARG A 254 -9.49 7.66 -11.37
C ARG A 254 -8.94 8.93 -10.73
N GLU A 255 -7.65 8.92 -10.40
CA GLU A 255 -6.98 10.10 -9.88
C GLU A 255 -7.10 11.31 -10.80
N SER A 256 -7.53 12.44 -10.26
CA SER A 256 -7.72 13.71 -10.97
C SER A 256 -8.75 13.67 -12.11
N ASP A 257 -9.70 12.74 -12.09
CA ASP A 257 -10.78 12.71 -13.05
C ASP A 257 -11.85 13.77 -12.74
N ILE A 258 -12.67 14.10 -13.74
CA ILE A 258 -13.69 15.19 -13.63
C ILE A 258 -14.81 14.89 -12.64
N ASP A 259 -14.94 13.66 -12.19
CA ASP A 259 -15.90 13.19 -11.18
C ASP A 259 -15.30 13.05 -9.77
N GLN A 260 -14.17 13.72 -9.50
CA GLN A 260 -13.50 13.63 -8.21
C GLN A 260 -14.25 14.40 -7.11
N HIS A 261 -14.49 13.75 -6.00
CA HIS A 261 -15.27 14.24 -4.87
C HIS A 261 -14.77 13.72 -3.52
N ILE A 262 -15.28 14.29 -2.44
CA ILE A 262 -15.09 13.83 -1.07
C ILE A 262 -16.27 12.95 -0.67
N ALA A 263 -16.01 11.72 -0.30
CA ALA A 263 -16.97 10.79 0.25
C ALA A 263 -16.85 10.68 1.77
N PHE A 264 -17.99 10.46 2.42
CA PHE A 264 -18.13 10.28 3.85
C PHE A 264 -18.95 9.02 4.15
N SER A 265 -18.53 8.27 5.16
CA SER A 265 -19.28 7.15 5.73
C SER A 265 -19.06 7.10 7.24
N LYS A 266 -20.00 6.49 7.97
CA LYS A 266 -19.88 6.32 9.42
C LYS A 266 -20.16 4.88 9.84
N SER A 267 -19.53 4.49 10.94
CA SER A 267 -19.77 3.24 11.66
C SER A 267 -20.23 3.56 13.07
N THR A 268 -21.26 2.88 13.55
CA THR A 268 -21.78 2.96 14.93
C THR A 268 -21.47 1.73 15.76
N ASP A 269 -20.68 0.80 15.21
CA ASP A 269 -20.36 -0.50 15.78
C ASP A 269 -18.84 -0.80 15.76
N LYS A 270 -18.03 0.22 16.03
CA LYS A 270 -16.56 0.12 16.15
C LYS A 270 -15.85 -0.28 14.85
N GLY A 271 -16.45 0.02 13.69
CA GLY A 271 -15.89 -0.28 12.38
C GLY A 271 -16.28 -1.64 11.79
N GLU A 272 -17.21 -2.37 12.42
CA GLU A 272 -17.69 -3.64 11.86
C GLU A 272 -18.56 -3.43 10.63
N THR A 273 -19.45 -2.42 10.67
CA THR A 273 -20.28 -2.03 9.53
C THR A 273 -20.18 -0.54 9.25
N TRP A 274 -20.42 -0.17 8.00
CA TRP A 274 -20.31 1.21 7.54
C TRP A 274 -21.54 1.60 6.74
N SER A 275 -21.97 2.87 6.88
CA SER A 275 -23.07 3.42 6.10
C SER A 275 -22.70 3.53 4.62
N GLU A 276 -23.71 3.60 3.75
CA GLU A 276 -23.48 3.99 2.36
C GLU A 276 -22.79 5.36 2.30
N PRO A 277 -21.82 5.53 1.37
CA PRO A 277 -21.11 6.80 1.23
C PRO A 277 -22.02 7.96 0.82
N VAL A 278 -21.78 9.10 1.44
CA VAL A 278 -22.43 10.39 1.09
C VAL A 278 -21.38 11.31 0.48
N ILE A 279 -21.69 11.95 -0.64
CA ILE A 279 -20.81 12.95 -1.27
C ILE A 279 -20.97 14.28 -0.55
N LEU A 280 -19.89 14.81 0.01
CA LEU A 280 -19.88 16.09 0.73
C LEU A 280 -19.51 17.28 -0.15
N ALA A 281 -18.62 17.06 -1.12
CA ALA A 281 -18.11 18.11 -2.00
C ALA A 281 -17.50 17.51 -3.27
N GLY A 282 -17.38 18.30 -4.32
CA GLY A 282 -16.79 17.90 -5.59
C GLY A 282 -17.84 17.55 -6.64
N SER A 283 -17.43 16.77 -7.63
CA SER A 283 -18.27 16.40 -8.77
C SER A 283 -19.08 15.14 -8.48
N PRO A 284 -20.40 15.17 -8.61
CA PRO A 284 -21.23 13.99 -8.33
C PRO A 284 -21.03 12.85 -9.35
N ASN A 285 -20.76 13.18 -10.61
CA ASN A 285 -20.53 12.23 -11.69
C ASN A 285 -19.93 12.91 -12.94
N LYS A 286 -19.69 12.16 -14.01
CA LYS A 286 -19.10 12.69 -15.25
C LYS A 286 -20.06 13.45 -16.15
N ILE A 287 -21.36 13.24 -16.01
CA ILE A 287 -22.38 13.93 -16.81
C ILE A 287 -22.60 15.35 -16.28
N ASN A 288 -22.59 15.51 -14.96
CA ASN A 288 -22.74 16.81 -14.29
C ASN A 288 -21.49 17.12 -13.47
N PRO A 289 -20.36 17.43 -14.13
CA PRO A 289 -19.12 17.71 -13.43
C PRO A 289 -19.23 19.02 -12.63
N GLY A 290 -18.72 18.99 -11.40
CA GLY A 290 -18.54 20.15 -10.54
C GLY A 290 -17.08 20.54 -10.42
N LEU A 291 -16.77 21.37 -9.43
CA LEU A 291 -15.37 21.62 -9.05
C LEU A 291 -14.81 20.42 -8.29
N LEU A 292 -13.62 19.97 -8.64
CA LEU A 292 -12.98 18.83 -8.00
C LEU A 292 -12.62 19.13 -6.55
N ALA A 293 -12.81 18.16 -5.66
CA ALA A 293 -12.45 18.25 -4.26
C ALA A 293 -11.55 17.09 -3.84
N SER A 294 -10.47 17.37 -3.09
CA SER A 294 -9.49 16.38 -2.63
C SER A 294 -8.81 16.80 -1.35
N TRP A 295 -8.05 15.85 -0.78
CA TRP A 295 -7.20 16.06 0.40
C TRP A 295 -7.98 16.62 1.57
N GLN A 296 -8.99 15.87 1.97
CA GLN A 296 -9.85 16.22 3.08
C GLN A 296 -9.10 16.19 4.42
N GLN A 297 -9.46 17.13 5.27
CA GLN A 297 -8.89 17.35 6.60
C GLN A 297 -10.02 17.28 7.64
N PRO A 298 -10.41 16.08 8.08
CA PRO A 298 -11.45 15.95 9.09
C PRO A 298 -10.90 16.28 10.47
N MET A 299 -11.68 17.01 11.27
CA MET A 299 -11.38 17.39 12.66
C MET A 299 -12.63 17.30 13.52
N LEU A 300 -12.47 16.90 14.78
CA LEU A 300 -13.54 16.86 15.76
C LEU A 300 -13.21 17.85 16.88
N SER A 301 -14.05 18.89 17.07
CA SER A 301 -13.91 19.84 18.16
C SER A 301 -14.19 19.20 19.52
N LYS A 302 -13.88 19.88 20.61
CA LYS A 302 -14.15 19.38 21.96
C LYS A 302 -15.65 19.28 22.27
N SER A 303 -16.49 20.08 21.63
CA SER A 303 -17.95 20.02 21.77
C SER A 303 -18.55 18.83 21.01
N GLY A 304 -17.82 18.29 20.02
CA GLY A 304 -18.27 17.22 19.13
C GLY A 304 -18.70 17.67 17.74
N ARG A 305 -18.53 18.97 17.38
CA ARG A 305 -18.72 19.43 16.01
C ARG A 305 -17.69 18.77 15.09
N LEU A 306 -18.17 18.19 13.99
CA LEU A 306 -17.36 17.46 13.02
C LEU A 306 -17.11 18.36 11.80
N TYR A 307 -15.89 18.83 11.64
CA TYR A 307 -15.43 19.58 10.48
C TYR A 307 -14.82 18.67 9.43
N VAL A 308 -15.00 19.04 8.16
CA VAL A 308 -14.13 18.54 7.07
C VAL A 308 -13.76 19.71 6.17
N LEU A 309 -12.46 19.91 5.96
CA LEU A 309 -11.92 20.90 5.05
C LEU A 309 -11.23 20.17 3.89
N TRP A 310 -11.11 20.80 2.72
CA TRP A 310 -10.50 20.19 1.53
C TRP A 310 -9.92 21.22 0.57
N ASN A 311 -9.11 20.77 -0.37
CA ASN A 311 -8.70 21.57 -1.51
C ASN A 311 -9.80 21.51 -2.58
N GLN A 312 -10.45 22.65 -2.83
CA GLN A 312 -11.40 22.83 -3.91
C GLN A 312 -10.64 23.28 -5.15
N GLN A 313 -10.39 22.35 -6.06
CA GLN A 313 -9.47 22.54 -7.18
C GLN A 313 -10.03 23.47 -8.27
N VAL A 314 -9.12 24.21 -8.87
CA VAL A 314 -9.35 24.97 -10.11
C VAL A 314 -8.73 24.19 -11.26
N THR A 315 -9.54 23.42 -11.98
CA THR A 315 -9.11 22.39 -12.92
C THR A 315 -8.18 22.85 -14.05
N SER A 316 -8.25 24.11 -14.46
CA SER A 316 -7.41 24.67 -15.54
C SER A 316 -5.93 24.85 -15.18
N ARG A 317 -5.56 24.70 -13.91
CA ARG A 317 -4.22 25.05 -13.39
C ARG A 317 -3.44 23.87 -12.80
N GLY A 318 -3.99 22.67 -12.86
CA GLY A 318 -3.35 21.46 -12.34
C GLY A 318 -4.02 20.89 -11.08
N PRO A 319 -3.70 19.66 -10.70
CA PRO A 319 -4.47 18.90 -9.71
C PRO A 319 -4.37 19.42 -8.28
N HIS A 320 -3.36 20.23 -7.95
CA HIS A 320 -3.14 20.72 -6.58
C HIS A 320 -3.56 22.17 -6.37
N CYS A 321 -3.89 22.89 -7.46
CA CYS A 321 -4.23 24.31 -7.42
C CYS A 321 -5.68 24.50 -6.97
N GLY A 322 -5.89 25.09 -5.81
CA GLY A 322 -7.23 25.29 -5.28
C GLY A 322 -7.27 26.07 -3.95
N ASN A 323 -8.44 26.56 -3.61
CA ASN A 323 -8.71 27.20 -2.32
C ASN A 323 -9.12 26.15 -1.28
N MET A 324 -8.93 26.45 -0.01
CA MET A 324 -9.45 25.66 1.08
C MET A 324 -10.93 25.96 1.27
N PHE A 325 -11.77 24.93 1.18
CA PHE A 325 -13.18 24.97 1.50
C PHE A 325 -13.49 23.98 2.62
N GLY A 326 -14.65 24.11 3.23
CA GLY A 326 -15.09 23.16 4.24
C GLY A 326 -16.57 23.26 4.55
N CYS A 327 -17.03 22.29 5.31
CA CYS A 327 -18.33 22.24 5.94
C CYS A 327 -18.21 21.61 7.33
N TYR A 328 -19.26 21.66 8.13
CA TYR A 328 -19.33 20.97 9.42
C TYR A 328 -20.71 20.34 9.64
N SER A 329 -20.74 19.41 10.58
CA SER A 329 -21.93 18.74 11.10
C SER A 329 -21.96 18.84 12.62
N ASP A 330 -23.13 19.18 13.18
CA ASP A 330 -23.40 19.20 14.61
C ASP A 330 -24.17 17.96 15.10
N ASP A 331 -24.51 17.06 14.19
CA ASP A 331 -25.36 15.89 14.41
C ASP A 331 -24.71 14.57 13.98
N GLU A 332 -23.38 14.46 14.16
CA GLU A 332 -22.62 13.25 13.86
C GLU A 332 -22.70 12.82 12.38
N GLY A 333 -22.69 13.79 11.48
CA GLY A 333 -22.69 13.57 10.04
C GLY A 333 -24.07 13.21 9.44
N GLN A 334 -25.18 13.43 10.16
CA GLN A 334 -26.51 13.25 9.61
C GLN A 334 -26.87 14.39 8.65
N SER A 335 -26.48 15.61 8.99
CA SER A 335 -26.60 16.78 8.13
C SER A 335 -25.30 17.59 8.10
N TRP A 336 -25.10 18.35 7.02
CA TRP A 336 -23.89 19.14 6.79
C TRP A 336 -24.26 20.55 6.34
N THR A 337 -23.49 21.52 6.81
CA THR A 337 -23.62 22.91 6.32
C THR A 337 -23.22 23.03 4.86
N ALA A 338 -23.68 24.05 4.17
CA ALA A 338 -23.19 24.36 2.83
C ALA A 338 -21.69 24.70 2.88
N PRO A 339 -20.89 24.25 1.89
CA PRO A 339 -19.47 24.55 1.81
C PRO A 339 -19.16 26.04 1.82
N LYS A 340 -18.15 26.45 2.59
CA LYS A 340 -17.62 27.80 2.67
C LYS A 340 -16.11 27.80 2.51
N MET A 341 -15.57 28.92 2.00
CA MET A 341 -14.12 29.10 1.85
C MET A 341 -13.48 29.48 3.18
N VAL A 342 -12.36 28.83 3.50
CA VAL A 342 -11.47 29.21 4.60
C VAL A 342 -10.39 30.13 4.02
N PRO A 343 -10.22 31.34 4.56
CA PRO A 343 -9.17 32.25 4.09
C PRO A 343 -7.77 31.66 4.32
N MET A 344 -6.99 31.55 3.27
CA MET A 344 -5.61 31.06 3.33
C MET A 344 -4.61 32.21 3.18
N GLN A 345 -3.58 32.21 4.01
CA GLN A 345 -2.45 33.13 3.85
C GLN A 345 -1.65 32.80 2.59
N ARG A 346 -1.29 33.83 1.82
CA ARG A 346 -0.41 33.71 0.65
C ARG A 346 1.06 33.62 1.10
N MET A 347 1.82 32.75 0.44
CA MET A 347 3.24 32.51 0.70
C MET A 347 4.10 32.86 -0.52
N SER A 348 5.39 33.00 -0.34
CA SER A 348 6.32 33.36 -1.42
C SER A 348 6.32 32.37 -2.60
N ARG A 349 5.90 31.14 -2.34
CA ARG A 349 5.82 30.07 -3.35
C ARG A 349 4.51 30.07 -4.14
N ASP A 350 3.52 30.85 -3.73
CA ASP A 350 2.24 30.93 -4.43
C ASP A 350 2.38 31.78 -5.71
N PRO A 351 1.50 31.56 -6.70
CA PRO A 351 1.45 32.41 -7.89
C PRO A 351 1.34 33.89 -7.53
N GLU A 352 1.98 34.77 -8.29
CA GLU A 352 1.95 36.22 -8.03
C GLU A 352 0.57 36.82 -8.28
N ASP A 353 -0.16 36.30 -9.26
CA ASP A 353 -1.54 36.70 -9.54
C ASP A 353 -2.46 36.23 -8.39
N PRO A 354 -3.10 37.15 -7.66
CA PRO A 354 -3.98 36.83 -6.55
C PRO A 354 -5.24 36.04 -6.95
N LEU A 355 -5.61 36.07 -8.22
CA LEU A 355 -6.74 35.30 -8.75
C LEU A 355 -6.41 33.81 -8.94
N ILE A 356 -5.12 33.46 -8.93
CA ILE A 356 -4.70 32.07 -9.02
C ILE A 356 -4.52 31.52 -7.60
N PRO A 357 -5.29 30.48 -7.20
CA PRO A 357 -5.14 29.88 -5.90
C PRO A 357 -3.76 29.26 -5.65
N PRO A 358 -3.37 29.05 -4.39
CA PRO A 358 -2.20 28.26 -4.02
C PRO A 358 -2.23 26.85 -4.59
N SER A 359 -1.07 26.26 -4.80
CA SER A 359 -0.93 24.85 -5.14
C SER A 359 -0.46 24.06 -3.91
N TRP A 360 -1.32 23.23 -3.36
CA TRP A 360 -1.07 22.54 -2.09
C TRP A 360 -1.83 21.21 -1.96
N CYS A 361 -1.31 20.32 -1.12
CA CYS A 361 -2.01 19.12 -0.70
C CYS A 361 -1.54 18.69 0.69
N ASN A 362 -2.29 17.79 1.30
CA ASN A 362 -1.90 17.04 2.49
C ASN A 362 -2.49 15.64 2.39
N TRP A 363 -1.98 14.70 3.20
CA TRP A 363 -2.58 13.36 3.25
C TRP A 363 -3.00 12.96 4.66
N GLN A 364 -2.22 13.34 5.67
CA GLN A 364 -2.58 13.10 7.06
C GLN A 364 -3.67 14.07 7.49
N ARG A 365 -4.62 13.59 8.29
CA ARG A 365 -5.57 14.50 8.95
C ARG A 365 -4.86 15.38 9.97
N PRO A 366 -5.37 16.58 10.28
CA PRO A 366 -4.86 17.38 11.37
C PRO A 366 -4.95 16.62 12.71
N LEU A 367 -3.89 16.70 13.50
CA LEU A 367 -3.77 16.05 14.81
C LEU A 367 -3.59 17.10 15.91
N ARG A 368 -4.05 16.80 17.13
CA ARG A 368 -3.91 17.70 18.30
C ARG A 368 -2.48 17.72 18.84
N LEU A 369 -1.54 18.19 18.04
CA LEU A 369 -0.10 18.21 18.31
C LEU A 369 0.48 19.61 18.44
N GLY A 370 -0.23 20.64 18.01
CA GLY A 370 0.20 22.02 18.11
C GLY A 370 0.12 22.57 19.55
N LYS A 371 0.51 23.82 19.69
CA LYS A 371 0.48 24.54 20.97
C LYS A 371 -0.93 24.47 21.61
N ASP A 372 -0.98 24.22 22.90
CA ASP A 372 -2.21 24.09 23.68
C ASP A 372 -3.18 22.99 23.17
N GLY A 373 -2.64 21.96 22.48
CA GLY A 373 -3.42 20.86 21.93
C GLY A 373 -4.25 21.26 20.69
N LYS A 374 -3.88 22.33 19.99
CA LYS A 374 -4.48 22.74 18.73
C LYS A 374 -4.17 21.73 17.62
N PHE A 375 -4.99 21.70 16.61
CA PHE A 375 -4.77 20.85 15.44
C PHE A 375 -3.61 21.36 14.60
N LEU A 376 -2.68 20.47 14.26
CA LEU A 376 -1.51 20.71 13.42
C LEU A 376 -1.45 19.68 12.30
N VAL A 377 -1.04 20.10 11.09
CA VAL A 377 -0.82 19.23 9.94
C VAL A 377 0.33 19.73 9.08
N GLY A 378 1.07 18.80 8.47
CA GLY A 378 2.04 19.12 7.43
C GLY A 378 1.34 19.32 6.08
N VAL A 379 1.62 20.42 5.41
CA VAL A 379 1.04 20.78 4.10
C VAL A 379 2.15 20.82 3.07
N SER A 380 1.99 20.08 2.00
CA SER A 380 2.86 20.16 0.83
C SER A 380 2.52 21.40 0.03
N ARG A 381 3.51 22.26 -0.23
CA ARG A 381 3.39 23.42 -1.14
C ARG A 381 4.15 23.15 -2.40
N HIS A 382 3.48 23.27 -3.52
CA HIS A 382 4.06 23.11 -4.84
C HIS A 382 4.54 24.46 -5.40
N GLY A 383 5.45 24.44 -6.39
CA GLY A 383 5.96 25.65 -7.02
C GLY A 383 4.91 26.46 -7.76
N LYS A 384 5.27 27.70 -8.13
CA LYS A 384 4.40 28.67 -8.78
C LYS A 384 3.80 28.19 -10.11
N LEU A 385 4.52 27.34 -10.84
CA LEU A 385 4.12 26.84 -12.15
C LEU A 385 3.73 25.37 -12.08
N PRO A 386 2.74 24.89 -12.84
CA PRO A 386 2.40 23.47 -12.94
C PRO A 386 3.58 22.58 -13.34
N SER A 387 4.52 23.10 -14.15
CA SER A 387 5.75 22.40 -14.54
C SER A 387 6.72 22.19 -13.39
N GLU A 388 6.67 23.00 -12.33
CA GLU A 388 7.52 22.94 -11.15
C GLU A 388 6.94 22.06 -10.04
N ALA A 389 5.70 21.65 -10.14
CA ALA A 389 4.97 20.92 -9.08
C ALA A 389 5.67 19.64 -8.61
N ARG A 390 6.55 19.05 -9.43
CA ARG A 390 7.31 17.84 -9.09
C ARG A 390 8.73 18.09 -8.63
N SER A 391 9.30 19.25 -8.97
CA SER A 391 10.71 19.58 -8.72
C SER A 391 10.92 20.63 -7.63
N SER A 392 9.84 21.18 -7.07
CA SER A 392 9.91 22.28 -6.12
C SER A 392 8.93 22.16 -4.95
N CYS A 393 8.54 20.95 -4.60
CA CYS A 393 7.63 20.72 -3.47
C CYS A 393 8.36 20.82 -2.12
N THR A 394 7.72 21.49 -1.17
CA THR A 394 8.24 21.71 0.20
C THR A 394 7.14 21.44 1.20
N ILE A 395 7.49 21.27 2.48
CA ILE A 395 6.53 21.14 3.57
C ILE A 395 6.52 22.42 4.41
N GLU A 396 5.33 22.91 4.64
CA GLU A 396 4.96 23.91 5.63
C GLU A 396 4.05 23.27 6.67
N PHE A 397 3.87 23.89 7.82
CA PHE A 397 2.96 23.39 8.84
C PHE A 397 1.83 24.36 9.10
N LEU A 398 0.61 23.80 9.16
CA LEU A 398 -0.61 24.55 9.36
C LEU A 398 -1.24 24.18 10.70
N GLN A 399 -1.47 25.17 11.55
CA GLN A 399 -2.23 25.04 12.79
C GLN A 399 -3.61 25.68 12.63
N TYR A 400 -4.62 24.99 13.14
CA TYR A 400 -6.00 25.47 13.26
C TYR A 400 -6.19 26.00 14.67
N ASP A 401 -6.35 27.31 14.81
CA ASP A 401 -6.23 27.99 16.10
C ASP A 401 -7.48 27.94 16.97
N ASN A 402 -8.66 27.85 16.37
CA ASN A 402 -9.95 28.04 17.05
C ASN A 402 -11.00 26.97 16.79
N ILE A 403 -10.64 25.79 16.32
CA ILE A 403 -11.60 24.69 16.04
C ILE A 403 -12.44 24.33 17.28
N ASP A 404 -11.83 24.42 18.47
CA ASP A 404 -12.51 24.10 19.73
C ASP A 404 -13.48 25.20 20.22
N ASP A 405 -13.50 26.36 19.57
CA ASP A 405 -14.48 27.42 19.78
C ASP A 405 -15.72 27.27 18.89
N ASP A 406 -15.80 26.18 18.11
CA ASP A 406 -16.88 25.87 17.15
C ASP A 406 -17.19 27.00 16.14
N PRO A 407 -16.17 27.59 15.47
CA PRO A 407 -16.39 28.65 14.52
C PRO A 407 -17.20 28.17 13.32
N LYS A 408 -17.86 29.08 12.60
CA LYS A 408 -18.26 28.82 11.23
C LYS A 408 -17.02 28.62 10.36
N VAL A 409 -17.16 27.94 9.23
CA VAL A 409 -16.01 27.60 8.36
C VAL A 409 -15.24 28.85 7.93
N GLU A 410 -15.94 29.91 7.56
CA GLU A 410 -15.37 31.19 7.15
C GLU A 410 -14.64 31.97 8.26
N ASP A 411 -14.89 31.61 9.53
CA ASP A 411 -14.30 32.22 10.72
C ASP A 411 -13.15 31.39 11.31
N ILE A 412 -12.76 30.29 10.67
CA ILE A 412 -11.63 29.46 11.07
C ILE A 412 -10.33 30.27 10.95
N LYS A 413 -9.55 30.30 12.03
CA LYS A 413 -8.26 30.98 12.09
C LYS A 413 -7.12 29.98 11.87
N LEU A 414 -6.17 30.39 11.03
CA LEU A 414 -5.04 29.57 10.61
C LEU A 414 -3.72 30.26 10.98
N SER A 415 -2.79 29.51 11.58
CA SER A 415 -1.38 29.91 11.74
C SER A 415 -0.50 29.02 10.87
N TRP A 416 0.41 29.63 10.11
CA TRP A 416 1.34 28.92 9.24
C TRP A 416 2.75 29.02 9.78
N PHE A 417 3.43 27.88 9.83
CA PHE A 417 4.77 27.73 10.37
C PHE A 417 5.73 27.14 9.32
N SER A 418 7.03 27.38 9.51
CA SER A 418 8.08 26.92 8.60
C SER A 418 7.79 27.30 7.14
N THR A 419 7.45 28.57 6.94
CA THR A 419 7.08 29.13 5.63
C THR A 419 8.25 29.81 4.95
N ASN A 420 8.10 30.13 3.66
CA ASN A 420 9.05 30.91 2.86
C ASN A 420 10.46 30.30 2.88
N GLU A 421 11.43 30.91 3.56
CA GLU A 421 12.82 30.47 3.63
C GLU A 421 13.04 29.30 4.60
N ASN A 422 12.14 29.14 5.55
CA ASN A 422 12.20 28.11 6.59
C ASN A 422 11.46 26.82 6.24
N VAL A 423 10.99 26.68 5.02
CA VAL A 423 10.30 25.46 4.54
C VAL A 423 11.20 24.24 4.67
N LEU A 424 10.59 23.10 4.99
CA LEU A 424 11.33 21.85 4.93
C LEU A 424 11.46 21.41 3.47
N LYS A 425 12.68 21.24 3.01
CA LYS A 425 12.98 20.75 1.67
C LYS A 425 14.09 19.70 1.68
N VAL A 426 14.03 18.78 0.73
CA VAL A 426 15.08 17.81 0.45
C VAL A 426 15.41 17.94 -1.02
N GLU A 427 16.63 18.35 -1.33
CA GLU A 427 17.11 18.49 -2.70
C GLU A 427 17.79 17.20 -3.13
N HIS A 428 17.52 16.78 -4.36
CA HIS A 428 18.15 15.62 -4.97
C HIS A 428 18.61 15.99 -6.38
N GLU A 429 19.88 15.78 -6.68
CA GLU A 429 20.53 16.21 -7.92
C GLU A 429 19.78 15.71 -9.18
N LYS A 430 19.37 14.44 -9.19
CA LYS A 430 18.67 13.81 -10.32
C LYS A 430 17.17 14.12 -10.39
N TYR A 431 16.49 14.23 -9.24
CA TYR A 431 15.02 14.26 -9.19
C TYR A 431 14.43 15.58 -8.69
N GLY A 432 15.28 16.58 -8.45
CA GLY A 432 14.88 17.89 -7.93
C GLY A 432 14.49 17.85 -6.44
N SER A 433 13.86 18.92 -5.97
CA SER A 433 13.37 19.01 -4.60
C SER A 433 11.95 18.44 -4.50
N ALA A 434 11.79 17.34 -3.80
CA ALA A 434 10.50 16.85 -3.40
C ALA A 434 10.55 16.44 -1.94
N ASN A 435 10.03 17.31 -1.09
CA ASN A 435 9.71 17.01 0.29
C ASN A 435 8.22 17.24 0.49
N GLU A 436 7.47 16.17 0.65
CA GLU A 436 6.01 16.17 0.58
C GLU A 436 5.41 15.38 1.75
N GLU A 437 4.14 15.66 2.05
CA GLU A 437 3.25 14.75 2.78
C GLU A 437 3.83 14.23 4.11
N ALA A 438 4.04 15.13 5.07
CA ALA A 438 4.53 14.77 6.39
C ALA A 438 3.51 13.97 7.19
N GLY A 439 3.95 12.87 7.80
CA GLY A 439 3.30 12.22 8.93
C GLY A 439 3.94 12.68 10.24
N ILE A 440 3.16 13.03 11.27
CA ILE A 440 3.66 13.63 12.51
C ILE A 440 3.23 12.80 13.70
N VAL A 441 4.13 12.62 14.68
CA VAL A 441 3.84 12.05 15.99
C VAL A 441 4.47 12.88 17.10
N LYS A 442 3.92 12.78 18.34
CA LYS A 442 4.49 13.39 19.54
C LYS A 442 5.35 12.37 20.28
N LEU A 443 6.53 12.79 20.70
CA LEU A 443 7.46 11.97 21.48
C LEU A 443 7.18 12.13 22.99
N PRO A 444 7.61 11.16 23.85
CA PRO A 444 7.39 11.22 25.29
C PRO A 444 8.02 12.43 25.97
N ASP A 445 9.06 13.02 25.39
CA ASP A 445 9.72 14.23 25.89
C ASP A 445 9.11 15.54 25.38
N GLY A 446 7.98 15.44 24.68
CA GLY A 446 7.23 16.59 24.16
C GLY A 446 7.62 17.03 22.75
N ARG A 447 8.78 16.60 22.22
CA ARG A 447 9.15 16.89 20.82
C ARG A 447 8.12 16.33 19.85
N LEU A 448 7.98 16.98 18.69
CA LEU A 448 7.30 16.40 17.54
C LEU A 448 8.34 15.78 16.60
N PHE A 449 7.98 14.66 15.99
CA PHE A 449 8.77 13.97 14.99
C PHE A 449 7.94 13.81 13.73
N ALA A 450 8.48 14.21 12.59
CA ALA A 450 7.83 14.11 11.29
C ALA A 450 8.62 13.19 10.36
N LEU A 451 7.91 12.29 9.67
CA LEU A 451 8.41 11.57 8.50
C LEU A 451 7.88 12.22 7.23
N THR A 452 8.72 12.34 6.21
CA THR A 452 8.40 13.03 4.98
C THR A 452 8.70 12.17 3.76
N ARG A 453 7.81 12.25 2.76
CA ARG A 453 7.96 11.67 1.44
C ARG A 453 8.99 12.44 0.62
N THR A 454 9.92 11.75 -0.04
CA THR A 454 10.92 12.37 -0.91
C THR A 454 11.09 11.63 -2.23
N CYS A 455 11.83 12.22 -3.18
CA CYS A 455 12.33 11.54 -4.38
C CYS A 455 13.74 10.97 -4.21
N ALA A 456 14.34 11.09 -3.03
CA ALA A 456 15.75 10.76 -2.79
C ALA A 456 16.01 9.26 -2.53
N GLY A 457 15.02 8.38 -2.75
CA GLY A 457 15.13 6.94 -2.52
C GLY A 457 15.00 6.52 -1.06
N HIS A 458 14.74 7.47 -0.15
CA HIS A 458 14.62 7.27 1.28
C HIS A 458 13.53 8.15 1.87
N PRO A 459 12.88 7.74 2.99
CA PRO A 459 12.14 8.67 3.83
C PRO A 459 13.13 9.61 4.52
N PHE A 460 12.67 10.82 4.83
CA PHE A 460 13.43 11.77 5.64
C PHE A 460 12.64 12.12 6.90
N TRP A 461 13.32 12.50 7.95
CA TRP A 461 12.71 12.92 9.21
C TRP A 461 13.17 14.30 9.61
N SER A 462 12.34 14.97 10.40
CA SER A 462 12.60 16.25 11.04
C SER A 462 11.97 16.25 12.42
N GLN A 463 12.43 17.14 13.32
CA GLN A 463 11.86 17.29 14.65
C GLN A 463 11.62 18.75 15.01
N SER A 464 10.60 18.97 15.83
CA SER A 464 10.27 20.25 16.43
C SER A 464 10.34 20.18 17.96
N ARG A 465 10.78 21.27 18.61
CA ARG A 465 10.87 21.41 20.07
C ARG A 465 9.93 22.48 20.63
N ASP A 466 9.12 23.07 19.79
CA ASP A 466 8.25 24.22 20.07
C ASP A 466 6.85 24.03 19.48
N ASP A 467 6.29 22.82 19.67
CA ASP A 467 4.94 22.43 19.23
C ASP A 467 4.67 22.64 17.74
N GLY A 468 5.71 22.48 16.89
CA GLY A 468 5.59 22.53 15.43
C GLY A 468 5.82 23.89 14.80
N VAL A 469 6.25 24.89 15.57
CA VAL A 469 6.54 26.24 15.05
C VAL A 469 7.83 26.26 14.22
N THR A 470 8.89 25.63 14.74
CA THR A 470 10.14 25.46 14.00
C THR A 470 10.55 23.99 13.92
N TRP A 471 11.25 23.64 12.84
CA TRP A 471 11.65 22.27 12.56
C TRP A 471 13.13 22.20 12.17
N SER A 472 13.79 21.10 12.57
CA SER A 472 15.16 20.82 12.16
C SER A 472 15.20 20.56 10.63
N GLN A 473 16.36 20.77 10.03
CA GLN A 473 16.56 20.36 8.62
C GLN A 473 16.32 18.85 8.47
N PRO A 474 15.65 18.40 7.38
CA PRO A 474 15.36 17.00 7.17
C PRO A 474 16.63 16.14 7.08
N LYS A 475 16.61 14.97 7.73
CA LYS A 475 17.66 13.96 7.71
C LYS A 475 17.11 12.64 7.17
N LYS A 476 17.96 11.87 6.51
CA LYS A 476 17.61 10.54 6.02
C LYS A 476 17.22 9.62 7.18
N LEU A 477 16.12 8.88 7.05
CA LEU A 477 15.69 7.91 8.03
C LEU A 477 16.59 6.67 8.02
N LEU A 478 17.17 6.36 9.16
CA LEU A 478 17.96 5.16 9.41
C LEU A 478 17.21 4.22 10.36
N ASP A 479 17.67 2.98 10.51
CA ASP A 479 17.18 2.09 11.57
C ASP A 479 17.53 2.64 12.96
N ARG A 480 18.72 3.27 13.09
CA ARG A 480 19.23 3.98 14.29
C ARG A 480 20.35 4.93 13.89
N ASP A 481 20.83 5.73 14.81
CA ASP A 481 22.00 6.59 14.57
C ASP A 481 23.19 5.78 14.02
N GLY A 482 23.73 6.21 12.88
CA GLY A 482 24.83 5.55 12.19
C GLY A 482 24.50 4.18 11.58
N GLY A 483 23.23 3.81 11.56
CA GLY A 483 22.74 2.54 11.02
C GLY A 483 22.42 2.55 9.53
N THR A 484 21.56 1.63 9.12
CA THR A 484 21.19 1.42 7.70
C THR A 484 19.97 2.26 7.30
N PRO A 485 20.00 2.97 6.17
CA PRO A 485 18.85 3.73 5.70
C PRO A 485 17.76 2.80 5.13
N TYR A 486 16.50 3.11 5.42
CA TYR A 486 15.37 2.48 4.75
C TYR A 486 15.25 2.97 3.32
N LEU A 487 14.93 2.07 2.40
CA LEU A 487 14.64 2.40 1.02
C LEU A 487 13.16 2.78 0.86
N HIS A 488 12.87 3.80 0.03
CA HIS A 488 11.50 4.23 -0.18
C HIS A 488 11.35 5.02 -1.47
N PRO A 489 10.39 4.66 -2.35
CA PRO A 489 10.08 5.45 -3.52
C PRO A 489 9.35 6.74 -3.12
N ARG A 490 9.01 7.59 -4.08
CA ARG A 490 8.15 8.76 -3.85
C ARG A 490 6.72 8.31 -3.50
N SER A 491 6.52 7.96 -2.25
CA SER A 491 5.26 7.47 -1.66
C SER A 491 5.05 8.07 -0.27
N PRO A 492 3.82 8.19 0.23
CA PRO A 492 3.59 8.56 1.63
C PRO A 492 4.38 7.65 2.57
N CYS A 493 4.89 8.23 3.65
CA CYS A 493 5.61 7.52 4.69
C CYS A 493 4.90 7.74 6.04
N PRO A 494 3.77 7.05 6.29
CA PRO A 494 2.99 7.23 7.49
C PRO A 494 3.76 6.80 8.75
N ILE A 495 3.54 7.55 9.83
CA ILE A 495 4.02 7.19 11.16
C ILE A 495 2.89 7.38 12.17
N TYR A 496 2.81 6.48 13.14
CA TYR A 496 1.79 6.49 14.19
C TYR A 496 2.37 6.13 15.55
N ASP A 497 1.82 6.74 16.59
CA ASP A 497 2.00 6.34 17.99
C ASP A 497 1.20 5.03 18.18
N TRP A 498 1.90 3.92 18.47
CA TRP A 498 1.24 2.65 18.69
C TRP A 498 0.65 2.56 20.10
N LYS A 499 -0.63 2.25 20.16
CA LYS A 499 -1.43 2.15 21.37
C LYS A 499 -2.14 0.80 21.45
N GLY A 500 -1.37 -0.27 21.39
CA GLY A 500 -1.88 -1.63 21.63
C GLY A 500 -2.02 -1.93 23.13
N PRO A 501 -2.58 -3.09 23.49
CA PRO A 501 -2.76 -3.50 24.89
C PRO A 501 -1.47 -3.55 25.71
N GLU A 502 -0.34 -3.91 25.06
CA GLU A 502 1.00 -3.95 25.67
C GLU A 502 1.83 -2.69 25.36
N ALA A 503 1.21 -1.65 24.77
CA ALA A 503 1.91 -0.44 24.37
C ALA A 503 2.41 0.33 25.59
N ALA A 504 3.73 0.39 25.77
CA ALA A 504 4.35 1.40 26.62
C ALA A 504 4.42 2.74 25.86
N SER A 505 4.44 3.86 26.60
CA SER A 505 4.71 5.17 26.01
C SER A 505 6.03 5.14 25.22
N GLY A 506 6.02 5.68 24.00
CA GLY A 506 7.20 5.75 23.15
C GLY A 506 7.37 4.57 22.19
N HIS A 507 6.33 3.80 21.93
CA HIS A 507 6.30 2.86 20.84
C HIS A 507 5.57 3.45 19.63
N TYR A 508 6.17 3.27 18.45
CA TYR A 508 5.69 3.80 17.17
C TYR A 508 5.70 2.73 16.11
N PHE A 509 5.03 2.96 15.01
CA PHE A 509 5.28 2.24 13.77
C PHE A 509 5.20 3.18 12.58
N ALA A 510 5.96 2.86 11.55
CA ALA A 510 5.89 3.55 10.28
C ALA A 510 5.75 2.55 9.13
N LEU A 511 5.31 3.04 7.98
CA LEU A 511 5.13 2.23 6.78
C LEU A 511 6.11 2.66 5.70
N VAL A 512 6.84 1.70 5.15
CA VAL A 512 7.84 1.93 4.09
C VAL A 512 7.72 0.86 3.01
N HIS A 513 8.11 1.17 1.78
CA HIS A 513 8.18 0.14 0.72
C HIS A 513 9.46 -0.69 0.77
N ASN A 514 10.47 -0.22 1.47
CA ASN A 514 11.78 -0.86 1.66
C ASN A 514 12.44 -1.34 0.35
N THR A 515 12.20 -0.63 -0.73
CA THR A 515 12.76 -0.87 -2.06
C THR A 515 12.98 0.44 -2.80
N PHE A 516 14.06 0.52 -3.56
CA PHE A 516 14.33 1.60 -4.51
C PHE A 516 15.47 1.19 -5.46
N ASP A 517 15.27 1.38 -6.77
CA ASP A 517 16.31 1.17 -7.78
C ASP A 517 16.90 2.51 -8.23
N PHE A 518 18.07 2.84 -7.74
CA PHE A 518 18.78 4.09 -8.09
C PHE A 518 19.22 4.16 -9.56
N THR A 519 19.18 3.05 -10.29
CA THR A 519 19.59 2.99 -11.70
C THR A 519 18.44 3.29 -12.66
N ALA A 520 17.20 3.04 -12.26
CA ALA A 520 16.02 3.25 -13.09
C ALA A 520 15.64 4.73 -13.20
N GLU A 521 15.19 5.15 -14.39
CA GLU A 521 14.82 6.54 -14.65
C GLU A 521 13.63 7.04 -13.82
N ARG A 522 12.66 6.15 -13.53
CA ARG A 522 11.39 6.47 -12.87
C ARG A 522 11.08 5.59 -11.67
N GLU A 523 12.10 4.97 -11.07
CA GLU A 523 11.91 4.06 -9.94
C GLU A 523 11.28 4.73 -8.72
N TYR A 524 11.46 6.04 -8.58
CA TYR A 524 10.80 6.81 -7.52
C TYR A 524 9.25 6.73 -7.55
N GLN A 525 8.65 6.18 -8.59
CA GLN A 525 7.20 5.98 -8.70
C GLN A 525 6.75 4.53 -8.44
N LYS A 526 7.68 3.56 -8.36
CA LYS A 526 7.36 2.14 -8.14
C LYS A 526 7.05 1.88 -6.68
N ARG A 527 5.78 1.64 -6.38
CA ARG A 527 5.25 1.50 -5.02
C ARG A 527 4.74 0.09 -4.79
N GLY A 528 5.37 -0.64 -3.88
CA GLY A 528 4.99 -1.97 -3.43
C GLY A 528 6.17 -2.91 -3.29
N PRO A 529 6.07 -3.96 -2.50
CA PRO A 529 5.10 -4.17 -1.41
C PRO A 529 5.25 -3.17 -0.26
N LEU A 530 4.38 -3.23 0.77
CA LEU A 530 4.43 -2.34 1.93
C LEU A 530 4.90 -3.09 3.18
N TYR A 531 5.80 -2.49 3.90
CA TYR A 531 6.37 -3.02 5.14
C TYR A 531 6.05 -2.10 6.32
N LEU A 532 5.81 -2.70 7.48
CA LEU A 532 5.75 -2.02 8.76
C LEU A 532 7.12 -2.10 9.44
N ILE A 533 7.59 -0.97 9.94
CA ILE A 533 8.77 -0.86 10.80
C ILE A 533 8.32 -0.41 12.20
N ALA A 534 8.54 -1.27 13.20
CA ALA A 534 8.24 -0.96 14.59
C ALA A 534 9.33 -0.05 15.18
N GLY A 535 8.94 1.01 15.87
CA GLY A 535 9.84 2.03 16.41
C GLY A 535 9.77 2.14 17.93
N LYS A 536 10.90 2.44 18.54
CA LYS A 536 11.01 2.70 19.98
C LYS A 536 11.75 4.01 20.23
N PHE A 537 11.20 4.83 21.14
CA PHE A 537 11.79 6.09 21.52
C PHE A 537 13.11 5.91 22.25
N ASN A 538 14.15 6.64 21.81
CA ASN A 538 15.43 6.78 22.47
C ASN A 538 15.76 8.27 22.65
N PRO A 539 15.62 8.81 23.89
CA PRO A 539 15.84 10.24 24.16
C PRO A 539 17.29 10.70 23.96
N LYS A 540 18.26 9.76 23.92
CA LYS A 540 19.69 10.05 23.78
C LYS A 540 20.16 10.06 22.33
N ALA A 541 19.39 9.49 21.43
CA ALA A 541 19.72 9.41 20.01
C ALA A 541 19.43 10.74 19.30
N GLU A 542 20.20 11.03 18.26
CA GLU A 542 19.92 12.16 17.38
C GLU A 542 18.61 11.91 16.59
N GLN A 543 18.46 10.71 16.00
CA GLN A 543 17.21 10.20 15.49
C GLN A 543 16.41 9.58 16.66
N PRO A 544 15.42 10.29 17.21
CA PRO A 544 14.83 9.92 18.50
C PRO A 544 13.95 8.68 18.48
N ILE A 545 13.76 8.05 17.33
CA ILE A 545 13.07 6.76 17.19
C ILE A 545 14.01 5.78 16.49
N GLU A 546 14.30 4.68 17.16
CA GLU A 546 15.03 3.54 16.60
C GLU A 546 14.02 2.51 16.06
N PHE A 547 14.23 2.06 14.84
CA PHE A 547 13.31 1.16 14.14
C PHE A 547 13.87 -0.24 13.99
N ALA A 548 13.01 -1.23 14.16
CA ALA A 548 13.28 -2.64 13.93
C ALA A 548 13.27 -2.97 12.42
N PRO A 549 13.81 -4.13 12.03
CA PRO A 549 13.74 -4.61 10.64
C PRO A 549 12.32 -4.58 10.08
N ALA A 550 12.22 -4.28 8.79
CA ALA A 550 10.94 -4.16 8.09
C ALA A 550 10.21 -5.51 8.02
N LYS A 551 8.95 -5.57 8.47
CA LYS A 551 8.06 -6.73 8.38
C LYS A 551 7.01 -6.49 7.30
N LEU A 552 6.78 -7.48 6.43
CA LEU A 552 5.81 -7.37 5.34
C LEU A 552 4.39 -7.13 5.87
N PHE A 553 3.79 -6.01 5.47
CA PHE A 553 2.42 -5.65 5.84
C PHE A 553 1.41 -5.95 4.73
N ALA A 554 1.71 -5.52 3.51
CA ALA A 554 0.83 -5.71 2.37
C ALA A 554 1.64 -6.04 1.11
N GLU A 555 1.19 -7.06 0.37
CA GLU A 555 1.98 -7.72 -0.66
C GLU A 555 1.85 -7.14 -2.06
N ARG A 556 0.85 -6.32 -2.32
CA ARG A 556 0.60 -5.89 -3.70
C ARG A 556 1.79 -5.17 -4.29
N GLU A 557 2.29 -5.70 -5.38
CA GLU A 557 3.24 -5.03 -6.25
C GLU A 557 2.51 -3.97 -7.07
N ASN A 558 3.12 -2.83 -7.30
CA ASN A 558 2.61 -1.72 -8.13
C ASN A 558 1.24 -1.12 -7.71
N GLY A 559 1.24 0.13 -7.36
CA GLY A 559 0.03 0.88 -7.06
C GLY A 559 -0.38 0.96 -5.58
N ASN A 560 0.36 0.32 -4.69
CA ASN A 560 0.15 0.46 -3.26
C ASN A 560 0.57 1.86 -2.81
N SER A 561 -0.34 2.80 -2.88
CA SER A 561 -0.16 4.07 -2.18
C SER A 561 -1.02 4.02 -0.93
N PHE A 562 -0.36 3.93 0.20
CA PHE A 562 -1.04 3.82 1.47
C PHE A 562 -1.15 5.19 2.12
N TYR A 563 -2.17 5.91 1.74
CA TYR A 563 -2.65 7.08 2.45
C TYR A 563 -3.54 6.62 3.58
N THR A 564 -2.90 6.22 4.67
CA THR A 564 -3.53 5.52 5.78
C THR A 564 -3.99 6.45 6.89
N SER A 565 -4.80 5.94 7.81
CA SER A 565 -5.05 6.52 9.13
C SER A 565 -5.07 5.43 10.20
N TYR A 566 -4.92 5.82 11.47
CA TYR A 566 -4.89 4.90 12.58
C TYR A 566 -5.83 5.38 13.69
N THR A 567 -6.65 4.47 14.20
CA THR A 567 -7.55 4.74 15.32
C THR A 567 -7.42 3.64 16.37
N VAL A 568 -7.76 3.98 17.61
CA VAL A 568 -7.78 3.02 18.72
C VAL A 568 -9.14 3.03 19.38
N VAL A 569 -9.82 1.90 19.34
CA VAL A 569 -11.14 1.71 19.97
C VAL A 569 -11.04 0.53 20.94
N ASP A 570 -11.40 0.73 22.20
CA ASP A 570 -11.33 -0.27 23.27
C ASP A 570 -9.93 -0.95 23.36
N GLY A 571 -8.87 -0.19 23.20
CA GLY A 571 -7.50 -0.69 23.23
C GLY A 571 -7.06 -1.45 21.97
N LYS A 572 -7.93 -1.59 20.97
CA LYS A 572 -7.64 -2.24 19.70
C LYS A 572 -7.26 -1.19 18.65
N GLY A 573 -6.01 -1.18 18.24
CA GLY A 573 -5.50 -0.28 17.21
C GLY A 573 -5.78 -0.82 15.82
N THR A 574 -6.48 -0.04 14.98
CA THR A 574 -6.78 -0.42 13.59
C THR A 574 -6.14 0.56 12.62
N LEU A 575 -5.34 0.04 11.70
CA LEU A 575 -4.82 0.78 10.55
C LEU A 575 -5.83 0.68 9.40
N TRP A 576 -6.29 1.83 8.96
CA TRP A 576 -7.21 2.01 7.84
C TRP A 576 -6.42 2.37 6.61
N PHE A 577 -6.63 1.68 5.49
CA PHE A 577 -5.81 1.85 4.29
C PHE A 577 -6.58 1.62 2.99
N PRO A 578 -6.27 2.40 1.93
CA PRO A 578 -6.79 2.15 0.59
C PRO A 578 -5.95 1.08 -0.09
N ASP A 579 -6.51 -0.12 -0.27
CA ASP A 579 -5.85 -1.17 -1.04
C ASP A 579 -5.96 -0.89 -2.54
N HIS A 580 -4.84 -0.72 -3.23
CA HIS A 580 -4.76 -0.35 -4.65
C HIS A 580 -5.47 0.96 -5.01
N LYS A 581 -5.70 1.85 -4.03
CA LYS A 581 -6.61 2.99 -4.20
C LYS A 581 -8.00 2.55 -4.70
N PHE A 582 -8.40 1.32 -4.41
CA PHE A 582 -9.64 0.72 -4.88
C PHE A 582 -10.56 0.32 -3.73
N TYR A 583 -10.14 -0.62 -2.87
CA TYR A 583 -10.87 -0.98 -1.67
C TYR A 583 -10.45 -0.13 -0.48
N LEU A 584 -11.38 0.14 0.43
CA LEU A 584 -11.05 0.71 1.73
C LEU A 584 -11.18 -0.35 2.82
N LEU A 585 -10.07 -0.65 3.47
CA LEU A 585 -9.91 -1.76 4.39
C LEU A 585 -9.38 -1.28 5.74
N GLY A 586 -9.60 -2.10 6.78
CA GLY A 586 -8.99 -1.93 8.08
C GLY A 586 -8.30 -3.21 8.54
N ARG A 587 -7.12 -3.07 9.15
CA ARG A 587 -6.36 -4.18 9.72
C ARG A 587 -5.85 -3.83 11.11
N VAL A 588 -6.01 -4.75 12.04
CA VAL A 588 -5.54 -4.59 13.42
C VAL A 588 -4.03 -4.68 13.49
N ILE A 589 -3.42 -3.76 14.23
CA ILE A 589 -2.00 -3.75 14.52
C ILE A 589 -1.81 -4.27 15.95
N GLY A 590 -1.56 -5.55 16.07
CA GLY A 590 -1.36 -6.22 17.35
C GLY A 590 0.11 -6.24 17.81
N ASP A 591 0.35 -6.85 18.97
CA ASP A 591 1.67 -6.92 19.62
C ASP A 591 2.70 -7.72 18.81
N GLU A 592 2.25 -8.63 17.94
CA GLU A 592 3.11 -9.45 17.06
C GLU A 592 3.97 -8.62 16.10
N TRP A 593 3.59 -7.41 15.82
CA TRP A 593 4.38 -6.50 14.98
C TRP A 593 5.59 -5.92 15.71
N PHE A 594 5.58 -5.94 17.05
CA PHE A 594 6.60 -5.33 17.92
C PHE A 594 7.51 -6.36 18.63
N LYS A 595 7.25 -7.65 18.39
CA LYS A 595 8.06 -8.77 18.92
C LYS A 595 9.21 -9.16 18.03
#